data_1dc330c38017b0def11fc8989f90e84d
#
_entry.id   1dc330c38017b0def11fc8989f90e84d
#
_cell.length_a   1.000
_cell.length_b   1.000
_cell.length_c   1.000
_cell.angle_alpha   90.00
_cell.angle_beta   90.00
_cell.angle_gamma   90.00
#
_symmetry.space_group_name_H-M   'P 1'
#
loop_
_entity.id
_entity.type
_entity.pdbx_description
1 polymer ?
#
loop_
_entity_poly.entity_id
_entity_poly.type
_entity_poly.pdbx_seq_one_letter_code
_entity_poly.pdbx_strand_id
1 'polypeptide(L)'
;MRRGAGPSPAPPAAFDQGVVRSLQDALLGWYAAHRRELPWRATTDPWAVLVSEVMLQQTQVSRVVPKYGAFLERFPTPASLAAAPLPDVLAVWVGLGYNNRAVRLKRCAEAAPAGLPSDLEGLRALPGVGPYTARAVLIFAANADLAAVDANVRRVLTHELGLPHDLSPAALQSVAETVLPHGRSRDWHNALMDYGSLVLTSQATGIAALTRQSPFAGSHRQRRARLLRLLLEHGPQPWAGVAAALGLSLDDGRKVADSLAADGLVVLHGDRVTLRD
;
A
#
# COMPACT_ATOMS: atom_id res chain seq x y z
N MET A 1 -32.53 0.07 8.43
CA MET A 1 -32.44 1.52 8.78
C MET A 1 -30.96 1.88 8.89
N ARG A 2 -30.38 2.54 7.88
CA ARG A 2 -29.05 3.17 7.97
C ARG A 2 -29.22 4.43 8.80
N ARG A 3 -28.62 4.49 9.98
CA ARG A 3 -28.51 5.75 10.72
C ARG A 3 -27.68 6.69 9.86
N GLY A 4 -28.27 7.82 9.46
CA GLY A 4 -27.56 8.88 8.78
C GLY A 4 -26.40 9.34 9.66
N ALA A 5 -25.20 9.26 9.15
CA ALA A 5 -24.04 9.85 9.80
C ALA A 5 -24.29 11.37 9.86
N GLY A 6 -24.32 11.94 11.05
CA GLY A 6 -24.31 13.38 11.23
C GLY A 6 -23.07 14.00 10.57
N PRO A 7 -23.04 15.32 10.36
CA PRO A 7 -21.89 15.99 9.80
C PRO A 7 -20.64 15.65 10.65
N SER A 8 -19.56 15.25 9.97
CA SER A 8 -18.27 14.98 10.63
C SER A 8 -17.81 16.26 11.37
N PRO A 9 -17.27 16.14 12.60
CA PRO A 9 -16.78 17.30 13.32
C PRO A 9 -15.74 18.05 12.50
N ALA A 10 -15.79 19.38 12.56
CA ALA A 10 -14.78 20.22 11.93
C ALA A 10 -13.43 20.06 12.67
N PRO A 11 -12.28 20.17 11.97
CA PRO A 11 -10.99 20.22 12.63
C PRO A 11 -10.92 21.45 13.54
N PRO A 12 -10.11 21.42 14.63
CA PRO A 12 -9.85 22.59 15.45
C PRO A 12 -9.37 23.75 14.56
N ALA A 13 -9.84 24.96 14.82
CA ALA A 13 -9.58 26.13 13.98
C ALA A 13 -8.09 26.51 13.91
N ALA A 14 -7.31 26.22 14.95
CA ALA A 14 -5.86 26.34 14.98
C ALA A 14 -5.31 25.52 16.17
N PHE A 15 -4.07 25.06 16.04
CA PHE A 15 -3.29 24.50 17.15
C PHE A 15 -2.36 25.59 17.72
N ASP A 16 -2.15 25.55 19.04
CA ASP A 16 -1.10 26.36 19.66
C ASP A 16 0.28 25.97 19.07
N GLN A 17 1.02 26.96 18.64
CA GLN A 17 2.33 26.74 17.98
C GLN A 17 3.36 26.11 18.92
N GLY A 18 3.24 26.31 20.23
CA GLY A 18 4.08 25.67 21.22
C GLY A 18 3.76 24.17 21.32
N VAL A 19 2.47 23.80 21.29
CA VAL A 19 2.04 22.39 21.26
C VAL A 19 2.53 21.69 20.00
N VAL A 20 2.40 22.32 18.84
CA VAL A 20 2.90 21.76 17.57
C VAL A 20 4.40 21.53 17.62
N ARG A 21 5.19 22.51 18.06
CA ARG A 21 6.64 22.38 18.18
C ARG A 21 7.05 21.28 19.15
N SER A 22 6.40 21.23 20.33
CA SER A 22 6.66 20.18 21.31
C SER A 22 6.41 18.78 20.75
N LEU A 23 5.33 18.61 20.01
CA LEU A 23 5.01 17.35 19.33
C LEU A 23 6.06 16.98 18.26
N GLN A 24 6.47 17.96 17.44
CA GLN A 24 7.49 17.76 16.42
C GLN A 24 8.83 17.35 17.05
N ASP A 25 9.28 18.06 18.05
CA ASP A 25 10.55 17.78 18.75
C ASP A 25 10.52 16.42 19.42
N ALA A 26 9.44 16.07 20.13
CA ALA A 26 9.29 14.79 20.78
C ALA A 26 9.34 13.62 19.80
N LEU A 27 8.56 13.68 18.71
CA LEU A 27 8.50 12.59 17.73
C LEU A 27 9.78 12.46 16.91
N LEU A 28 10.37 13.58 16.48
CA LEU A 28 11.63 13.56 15.73
C LEU A 28 12.81 13.14 16.61
N GLY A 29 12.83 13.55 17.89
CA GLY A 29 13.81 13.10 18.85
C GLY A 29 13.69 11.60 19.13
N TRP A 30 12.47 11.09 19.33
CA TRP A 30 12.23 9.66 19.47
C TRP A 30 12.67 8.88 18.22
N TYR A 31 12.34 9.37 17.03
CA TYR A 31 12.72 8.74 15.78
C TYR A 31 14.23 8.67 15.58
N ALA A 32 14.96 9.70 15.94
CA ALA A 32 16.42 9.69 15.85
C ALA A 32 17.06 8.56 16.64
N ALA A 33 16.45 8.18 17.79
CA ALA A 33 16.95 7.13 18.67
C ALA A 33 16.39 5.72 18.34
N HIS A 34 15.22 5.61 17.70
CA HIS A 34 14.49 4.35 17.57
C HIS A 34 14.09 3.97 16.14
N ARG A 35 14.55 4.72 15.13
CA ARG A 35 14.19 4.48 13.72
C ARG A 35 14.45 3.03 13.30
N ARG A 36 13.49 2.45 12.59
CA ARG A 36 13.68 1.14 11.96
C ARG A 36 14.55 1.28 10.71
N GLU A 37 15.49 0.38 10.56
CA GLU A 37 16.27 0.27 9.33
C GLU A 37 15.49 -0.58 8.32
N LEU A 38 14.97 0.08 7.29
CA LEU A 38 14.17 -0.55 6.25
C LEU A 38 14.79 -0.24 4.89
N PRO A 39 14.89 -1.23 3.97
CA PRO A 39 15.63 -1.06 2.71
C PRO A 39 15.19 0.15 1.87
N TRP A 40 13.89 0.41 1.84
CA TRP A 40 13.30 1.54 1.10
C TRP A 40 13.53 2.91 1.72
N ARG A 41 14.08 2.97 2.93
CA ARG A 41 14.49 4.23 3.57
C ARG A 41 15.91 4.65 3.25
N ALA A 42 16.70 3.74 2.69
CA ALA A 42 18.07 3.98 2.26
C ALA A 42 18.18 4.56 0.84
N THR A 43 17.05 4.80 0.17
CA THR A 43 17.01 5.32 -1.19
C THR A 43 16.14 6.56 -1.32
N THR A 44 16.47 7.39 -2.31
CA THR A 44 15.66 8.54 -2.76
C THR A 44 15.18 8.36 -4.21
N ASP A 45 15.39 7.19 -4.79
CA ASP A 45 14.87 6.87 -6.12
C ASP A 45 13.33 6.78 -6.07
N PRO A 46 12.60 7.61 -6.83
CA PRO A 46 11.14 7.61 -6.85
C PRO A 46 10.53 6.27 -7.24
N TRP A 47 11.20 5.52 -8.15
CA TRP A 47 10.74 4.20 -8.54
C TRP A 47 10.82 3.19 -7.40
N ALA A 48 11.95 3.12 -6.74
CA ALA A 48 12.16 2.25 -5.60
C ALA A 48 11.21 2.59 -4.44
N VAL A 49 10.95 3.87 -4.20
CA VAL A 49 9.96 4.35 -3.22
C VAL A 49 8.55 3.89 -3.62
N LEU A 50 8.13 4.09 -4.88
CA LEU A 50 6.82 3.66 -5.36
C LEU A 50 6.62 2.14 -5.19
N VAL A 51 7.63 1.35 -5.55
CA VAL A 51 7.60 -0.12 -5.38
C VAL A 51 7.34 -0.48 -3.91
N SER A 52 8.06 0.12 -2.98
CA SER A 52 7.86 -0.14 -1.54
C SER A 52 6.46 0.24 -1.07
N GLU A 53 5.98 1.43 -1.46
CA GLU A 53 4.64 1.91 -1.09
C GLU A 53 3.53 0.97 -1.59
N VAL A 54 3.64 0.50 -2.84
CA VAL A 54 2.68 -0.46 -3.40
C VAL A 54 2.79 -1.82 -2.71
N MET A 55 3.99 -2.31 -2.37
CA MET A 55 4.17 -3.58 -1.66
C MET A 55 3.65 -3.54 -0.23
N LEU A 56 3.76 -2.40 0.45
CA LEU A 56 3.31 -2.21 1.83
C LEU A 56 1.80 -2.08 1.97
N GLN A 57 1.05 -1.78 0.89
CA GLN A 57 -0.41 -1.73 0.95
C GLN A 57 -0.97 -3.05 1.50
N GLN A 58 -1.54 -3.02 2.72
CA GLN A 58 -2.15 -4.19 3.39
C GLN A 58 -1.21 -5.40 3.55
N THR A 59 0.11 -5.19 3.53
CA THR A 59 1.12 -6.24 3.71
C THR A 59 2.07 -5.86 4.85
N GLN A 60 2.36 -6.83 5.71
CA GLN A 60 3.27 -6.63 6.83
C GLN A 60 4.70 -6.38 6.34
N VAL A 61 5.42 -5.48 7.01
CA VAL A 61 6.81 -5.11 6.73
C VAL A 61 7.72 -6.35 6.60
N SER A 62 7.59 -7.30 7.53
CA SER A 62 8.38 -8.55 7.53
C SER A 62 8.23 -9.41 6.26
N ARG A 63 7.11 -9.29 5.55
CA ARG A 63 6.89 -9.96 4.26
C ARG A 63 7.43 -9.16 3.09
N VAL A 64 7.47 -7.83 3.20
CA VAL A 64 7.93 -6.94 2.13
C VAL A 64 9.45 -6.92 2.05
N VAL A 65 10.15 -6.84 3.20
CA VAL A 65 11.62 -6.72 3.25
C VAL A 65 12.34 -7.73 2.33
N PRO A 66 12.10 -9.06 2.41
CA PRO A 66 12.80 -10.02 1.55
C PRO A 66 12.39 -9.95 0.07
N LYS A 67 11.21 -9.38 -0.23
CA LYS A 67 10.68 -9.30 -1.60
C LYS A 67 11.08 -8.02 -2.32
N TYR A 68 11.28 -6.94 -1.59
CA TYR A 68 11.62 -5.64 -2.14
C TYR A 68 12.94 -5.64 -2.90
N GLY A 69 14.00 -6.18 -2.28
CA GLY A 69 15.32 -6.29 -2.93
C GLY A 69 15.27 -7.14 -4.20
N ALA A 70 14.70 -8.35 -4.12
CA ALA A 70 14.56 -9.25 -5.25
C ALA A 70 13.71 -8.66 -6.41
N PHE A 71 12.72 -7.85 -6.08
CA PHE A 71 11.91 -7.17 -7.09
C PHE A 71 12.70 -6.08 -7.81
N LEU A 72 13.44 -5.24 -7.09
CA LEU A 72 14.25 -4.17 -7.68
C LEU A 72 15.49 -4.70 -8.42
N GLU A 73 16.04 -5.84 -7.98
CA GLU A 73 17.09 -6.53 -8.74
C GLU A 73 16.57 -6.99 -10.12
N ARG A 74 15.35 -7.53 -10.17
CA ARG A 74 14.74 -8.00 -11.42
C ARG A 74 14.18 -6.85 -12.28
N PHE A 75 13.64 -5.82 -11.63
CA PHE A 75 12.96 -4.68 -12.27
C PHE A 75 13.47 -3.34 -11.70
N PRO A 76 14.75 -2.98 -12.00
CA PRO A 76 15.40 -1.79 -11.44
C PRO A 76 14.80 -0.46 -11.92
N THR A 77 14.05 -0.46 -13.01
CA THR A 77 13.45 0.75 -13.60
C THR A 77 12.00 0.50 -14.01
N PRO A 78 11.20 1.56 -14.19
CA PRO A 78 9.89 1.43 -14.82
C PRO A 78 9.93 0.73 -16.17
N ALA A 79 10.91 1.06 -17.03
CA ALA A 79 11.07 0.43 -18.34
C ALA A 79 11.24 -1.09 -18.26
N SER A 80 12.06 -1.57 -17.31
CA SER A 80 12.28 -3.00 -17.14
C SER A 80 11.02 -3.75 -16.70
N LEU A 81 10.19 -3.13 -15.83
CA LEU A 81 8.91 -3.71 -15.44
C LEU A 81 7.88 -3.63 -16.57
N ALA A 82 7.84 -2.51 -17.31
CA ALA A 82 6.93 -2.33 -18.44
C ALA A 82 7.14 -3.39 -19.54
N ALA A 83 8.40 -3.73 -19.82
CA ALA A 83 8.77 -4.72 -20.85
C ALA A 83 8.58 -6.18 -20.39
N ALA A 84 8.45 -6.44 -19.09
CA ALA A 84 8.39 -7.80 -18.57
C ALA A 84 7.02 -8.44 -18.83
N PRO A 85 6.95 -9.74 -19.17
CA PRO A 85 5.71 -10.50 -19.15
C PRO A 85 5.07 -10.50 -17.77
N LEU A 86 3.75 -10.42 -17.69
CA LEU A 86 3.05 -10.42 -16.38
C LEU A 86 3.35 -11.68 -15.54
N PRO A 87 3.48 -12.89 -16.10
CA PRO A 87 3.89 -14.07 -15.33
C PRO A 87 5.20 -13.88 -14.57
N ASP A 88 6.23 -13.24 -15.17
CA ASP A 88 7.52 -12.97 -14.53
C ASP A 88 7.36 -12.02 -13.33
N VAL A 89 6.53 -10.99 -13.49
CA VAL A 89 6.21 -10.04 -12.41
C VAL A 89 5.50 -10.75 -11.26
N LEU A 90 4.52 -11.61 -11.58
CA LEU A 90 3.77 -12.37 -10.58
C LEU A 90 4.63 -13.38 -9.85
N ALA A 91 5.60 -14.00 -10.51
CA ALA A 91 6.54 -14.97 -9.89
C ALA A 91 7.34 -14.30 -8.75
N VAL A 92 7.84 -13.09 -8.95
CA VAL A 92 8.53 -12.33 -7.90
C VAL A 92 7.56 -11.83 -6.82
N TRP A 93 6.31 -11.52 -7.20
CA TRP A 93 5.27 -10.99 -6.29
C TRP A 93 4.67 -12.06 -5.36
N VAL A 94 4.82 -13.34 -5.67
CA VAL A 94 4.28 -14.46 -4.84
C VAL A 94 4.67 -14.29 -3.37
N GLY A 95 3.67 -14.42 -2.48
CA GLY A 95 3.83 -14.27 -1.04
C GLY A 95 3.37 -12.91 -0.48
N LEU A 96 3.29 -11.85 -1.31
CA LEU A 96 2.79 -10.54 -0.87
C LEU A 96 1.24 -10.48 -0.81
N GLY A 97 0.56 -11.29 -1.62
CA GLY A 97 -0.89 -11.23 -1.75
C GLY A 97 -1.38 -9.98 -2.52
N TYR A 98 -2.71 -9.82 -2.62
CA TYR A 98 -3.31 -8.68 -3.34
C TYR A 98 -2.65 -8.43 -4.71
N ASN A 99 -2.59 -9.47 -5.53
CA ASN A 99 -1.78 -9.54 -6.75
C ASN A 99 -2.21 -8.52 -7.84
N ASN A 100 -3.42 -7.97 -7.75
CA ASN A 100 -3.85 -6.85 -8.57
C ASN A 100 -2.97 -5.59 -8.39
N ARG A 101 -2.23 -5.48 -7.28
CA ARG A 101 -1.24 -4.41 -7.10
C ARG A 101 -0.06 -4.56 -8.04
N ALA A 102 0.40 -5.78 -8.30
CA ALA A 102 1.45 -6.05 -9.28
C ALA A 102 1.01 -5.62 -10.70
N VAL A 103 -0.23 -5.94 -11.08
CA VAL A 103 -0.81 -5.50 -12.34
C VAL A 103 -0.87 -3.97 -12.44
N ARG A 104 -1.31 -3.31 -11.36
CA ARG A 104 -1.38 -1.84 -11.33
C ARG A 104 0.00 -1.20 -11.39
N LEU A 105 0.98 -1.77 -10.70
CA LEU A 105 2.37 -1.29 -10.73
C LEU A 105 2.96 -1.46 -12.14
N LYS A 106 2.69 -2.59 -12.82
CA LYS A 106 3.10 -2.80 -14.21
C LYS A 106 2.45 -1.76 -15.13
N ARG A 107 1.15 -1.53 -15.04
CA ARG A 107 0.46 -0.49 -15.82
C ARG A 107 0.99 0.91 -15.54
N CYS A 108 1.35 1.19 -14.28
CA CYS A 108 2.02 2.44 -13.92
C CYS A 108 3.36 2.58 -14.63
N ALA A 109 4.15 1.53 -14.65
CA ALA A 109 5.44 1.48 -15.35
C ALA A 109 5.28 1.64 -16.88
N GLU A 110 4.27 1.01 -17.47
CA GLU A 110 3.91 1.14 -18.90
C GLU A 110 3.51 2.57 -19.26
N ALA A 111 2.84 3.28 -18.34
CA ALA A 111 2.43 4.68 -18.55
C ALA A 111 3.59 5.68 -18.38
N ALA A 112 4.65 5.31 -17.67
CA ALA A 112 5.79 6.18 -17.40
C ALA A 112 7.14 5.41 -17.50
N PRO A 113 7.45 4.79 -18.65
CA PRO A 113 8.63 3.94 -18.80
C PRO A 113 9.96 4.71 -18.69
N ALA A 114 9.97 5.99 -19.06
CA ALA A 114 11.16 6.85 -18.99
C ALA A 114 11.46 7.35 -17.57
N GLY A 115 10.53 7.17 -16.61
CA GLY A 115 10.64 7.63 -15.22
C GLY A 115 9.33 8.21 -14.71
N LEU A 116 9.21 8.29 -13.39
CA LEU A 116 8.00 8.84 -12.76
C LEU A 116 7.96 10.37 -12.86
N PRO A 117 6.77 10.99 -12.99
CA PRO A 117 6.60 12.43 -12.84
C PRO A 117 7.12 12.92 -11.48
N SER A 118 7.66 14.13 -11.45
CA SER A 118 8.21 14.77 -10.25
C SER A 118 7.21 15.67 -9.51
N ASP A 119 5.96 15.71 -9.94
CA ASP A 119 4.91 16.53 -9.37
C ASP A 119 3.68 15.69 -8.96
N LEU A 120 2.83 16.27 -8.12
CA LEU A 120 1.70 15.57 -7.52
C LEU A 120 0.62 15.21 -8.55
N GLU A 121 0.38 16.08 -9.53
CA GLU A 121 -0.66 15.88 -10.54
C GLU A 121 -0.27 14.77 -11.50
N GLY A 122 0.95 14.81 -12.02
CA GLY A 122 1.50 13.78 -12.89
C GLY A 122 1.53 12.41 -12.23
N LEU A 123 1.96 12.32 -10.97
CA LEU A 123 1.93 11.06 -10.22
C LEU A 123 0.51 10.54 -10.04
N ARG A 124 -0.46 11.40 -9.72
CA ARG A 124 -1.86 11.00 -9.55
C ARG A 124 -2.54 10.56 -10.84
N ALA A 125 -2.04 11.00 -11.98
CA ALA A 125 -2.53 10.56 -13.30
C ALA A 125 -2.10 9.12 -13.65
N LEU A 126 -1.09 8.57 -12.96
CA LEU A 126 -0.60 7.23 -13.24
C LEU A 126 -1.59 6.14 -12.74
N PRO A 127 -1.76 5.05 -13.50
CA PRO A 127 -2.61 3.93 -13.11
C PRO A 127 -2.22 3.35 -11.74
N GLY A 128 -3.18 3.29 -10.81
CA GLY A 128 -2.98 2.69 -9.49
C GLY A 128 -2.28 3.58 -8.46
N VAL A 129 -1.92 4.79 -8.83
CA VAL A 129 -1.35 5.79 -7.91
C VAL A 129 -2.45 6.67 -7.35
N GLY A 130 -2.82 6.43 -6.10
CA GLY A 130 -3.82 7.23 -5.40
C GLY A 130 -3.22 8.49 -4.74
N PRO A 131 -4.08 9.36 -4.15
CA PRO A 131 -3.63 10.59 -3.50
C PRO A 131 -2.57 10.38 -2.42
N TYR A 132 -2.72 9.34 -1.61
CA TYR A 132 -1.72 8.97 -0.60
C TYR A 132 -0.39 8.56 -1.24
N THR A 133 -0.42 7.62 -2.18
CA THR A 133 0.80 7.09 -2.81
C THR A 133 1.58 8.18 -3.55
N ALA A 134 0.90 9.07 -4.26
CA ALA A 134 1.54 10.20 -4.94
C ALA A 134 2.28 11.13 -3.96
N ARG A 135 1.63 11.49 -2.84
CA ARG A 135 2.28 12.27 -1.78
C ARG A 135 3.45 11.53 -1.15
N ALA A 136 3.28 10.25 -0.83
CA ALA A 136 4.32 9.42 -0.22
C ALA A 136 5.58 9.34 -1.11
N VAL A 137 5.41 9.16 -2.42
CA VAL A 137 6.54 9.18 -3.37
C VAL A 137 7.30 10.51 -3.29
N LEU A 138 6.62 11.65 -3.34
CA LEU A 138 7.27 12.96 -3.27
C LEU A 138 7.93 13.23 -1.90
N ILE A 139 7.28 12.81 -0.81
CA ILE A 139 7.83 12.93 0.54
C ILE A 139 9.10 12.10 0.67
N PHE A 140 9.05 10.82 0.33
CA PHE A 140 10.17 9.92 0.58
C PHE A 140 11.29 10.04 -0.47
N ALA A 141 10.99 10.40 -1.71
CA ALA A 141 12.00 10.62 -2.73
C ALA A 141 12.60 12.03 -2.67
N ALA A 142 11.77 13.07 -2.62
CA ALA A 142 12.21 14.47 -2.74
C ALA A 142 12.16 15.28 -1.44
N ASN A 143 11.74 14.69 -0.32
CA ASN A 143 11.46 15.40 0.95
C ASN A 143 10.50 16.60 0.77
N ALA A 144 9.52 16.46 -0.14
CA ALA A 144 8.57 17.52 -0.42
C ALA A 144 7.70 17.83 0.81
N ASP A 145 7.46 19.12 1.05
CA ASP A 145 6.62 19.60 2.17
C ASP A 145 5.13 19.31 1.92
N LEU A 146 4.80 18.04 1.99
CA LEU A 146 3.45 17.48 1.83
C LEU A 146 3.12 16.60 3.04
N ALA A 147 1.83 16.48 3.34
CA ALA A 147 1.35 15.52 4.32
C ALA A 147 0.70 14.31 3.64
N ALA A 148 1.02 13.11 4.11
CA ALA A 148 0.40 11.85 3.69
C ALA A 148 -0.12 11.10 4.93
N VAL A 149 -1.42 10.82 4.96
CA VAL A 149 -2.07 10.22 6.12
C VAL A 149 -2.40 8.75 5.86
N ASP A 150 -1.65 7.87 6.51
CA ASP A 150 -1.97 6.45 6.61
C ASP A 150 -2.66 6.12 7.95
N ALA A 151 -2.85 4.84 8.24
CA ALA A 151 -3.47 4.40 9.49
C ALA A 151 -2.61 4.71 10.74
N ASN A 152 -1.28 4.74 10.62
CA ASN A 152 -0.37 5.07 11.71
C ASN A 152 -0.36 6.58 11.96
N VAL A 153 -0.17 7.37 10.90
CA VAL A 153 -0.23 8.85 10.96
C VAL A 153 -1.55 9.29 11.57
N ARG A 154 -2.69 8.75 11.07
CA ARG A 154 -4.01 9.01 11.65
C ARG A 154 -4.03 8.74 13.15
N ARG A 155 -3.58 7.58 13.57
CA ARG A 155 -3.65 7.15 14.97
C ARG A 155 -2.78 8.02 15.87
N VAL A 156 -1.55 8.32 15.44
CA VAL A 156 -0.65 9.19 16.21
C VAL A 156 -1.21 10.59 16.34
N LEU A 157 -1.62 11.22 15.24
CA LEU A 157 -2.18 12.58 15.30
C LEU A 157 -3.49 12.63 16.11
N THR A 158 -4.36 11.62 15.95
CA THR A 158 -5.60 11.56 16.73
C THR A 158 -5.31 11.45 18.25
N HIS A 159 -4.35 10.63 18.64
CA HIS A 159 -3.98 10.43 20.04
C HIS A 159 -3.28 11.66 20.62
N GLU A 160 -2.21 12.10 19.99
CA GLU A 160 -1.33 13.16 20.51
C GLU A 160 -1.99 14.53 20.56
N LEU A 161 -2.91 14.81 19.64
CA LEU A 161 -3.63 16.07 19.55
C LEU A 161 -5.05 16.00 20.15
N GLY A 162 -5.44 14.88 20.75
CA GLY A 162 -6.78 14.71 21.35
C GLY A 162 -7.92 14.88 20.35
N LEU A 163 -7.74 14.45 19.08
CA LEU A 163 -8.73 14.69 18.03
C LEU A 163 -9.92 13.72 18.13
N PRO A 164 -11.10 14.11 17.65
CA PRO A 164 -12.21 13.19 17.47
C PRO A 164 -11.84 11.99 16.58
N HIS A 165 -12.26 10.80 16.97
CA HIS A 165 -11.92 9.56 16.25
C HIS A 165 -12.63 9.44 14.88
N ASP A 166 -13.69 10.19 14.68
CA ASP A 166 -14.57 10.22 13.50
C ASP A 166 -14.32 11.41 12.58
N LEU A 167 -13.16 12.09 12.73
CA LEU A 167 -12.76 13.13 11.78
C LEU A 167 -12.77 12.59 10.35
N SER A 168 -13.30 13.40 9.43
CA SER A 168 -13.25 13.05 8.00
C SER A 168 -11.80 12.95 7.50
N PRO A 169 -11.55 12.15 6.46
CA PRO A 169 -10.20 12.08 5.86
C PRO A 169 -9.66 13.44 5.42
N ALA A 170 -10.53 14.32 4.91
CA ALA A 170 -10.14 15.68 4.50
C ALA A 170 -9.73 16.55 5.69
N ALA A 171 -10.51 16.50 6.80
CA ALA A 171 -10.19 17.23 8.01
C ALA A 171 -8.87 16.75 8.64
N LEU A 172 -8.65 15.45 8.68
CA LEU A 172 -7.41 14.89 9.19
C LEU A 172 -6.21 15.22 8.29
N GLN A 173 -6.40 15.24 6.97
CA GLN A 173 -5.38 15.70 6.02
C GLN A 173 -4.97 17.16 6.29
N SER A 174 -5.94 18.06 6.51
CA SER A 174 -5.68 19.45 6.87
C SER A 174 -4.92 19.58 8.20
N VAL A 175 -5.28 18.78 9.21
CA VAL A 175 -4.52 18.71 10.47
C VAL A 175 -3.08 18.30 10.22
N ALA A 176 -2.86 17.24 9.45
CA ALA A 176 -1.52 16.72 9.14
C ALA A 176 -0.66 17.75 8.39
N GLU A 177 -1.27 18.55 7.52
CA GLU A 177 -0.61 19.68 6.82
C GLU A 177 -0.25 20.81 7.79
N THR A 178 -1.12 21.12 8.76
CA THR A 178 -0.88 22.18 9.75
C THR A 178 0.27 21.84 10.71
N VAL A 179 0.45 20.56 11.06
CA VAL A 179 1.50 20.15 12.01
C VAL A 179 2.78 19.66 11.33
N LEU A 180 2.90 19.83 10.03
CA LEU A 180 4.05 19.39 9.26
C LEU A 180 5.29 20.26 9.57
N PRO A 181 6.44 19.69 9.99
CA PRO A 181 7.68 20.43 10.09
C PRO A 181 8.29 20.64 8.68
N HIS A 182 8.24 21.86 8.16
CA HIS A 182 8.77 22.20 6.86
C HIS A 182 10.25 21.82 6.72
N GLY A 183 10.63 21.30 5.57
CA GLY A 183 11.98 20.79 5.27
C GLY A 183 12.33 19.45 5.91
N ARG A 184 11.44 18.85 6.72
CA ARG A 184 11.68 17.58 7.43
C ARG A 184 10.58 16.54 7.19
N SER A 185 9.84 16.66 6.11
CA SER A 185 8.68 15.83 5.78
C SER A 185 9.00 14.33 5.79
N ARG A 186 10.13 13.93 5.22
CA ARG A 186 10.56 12.52 5.17
C ARG A 186 10.75 11.94 6.56
N ASP A 187 11.53 12.59 7.40
CA ASP A 187 11.79 12.14 8.77
C ASP A 187 10.51 12.14 9.60
N TRP A 188 9.69 13.18 9.44
CA TRP A 188 8.42 13.32 10.12
C TRP A 188 7.45 12.17 9.84
N HIS A 189 7.24 11.84 8.56
CA HIS A 189 6.36 10.72 8.21
C HIS A 189 6.91 9.38 8.65
N ASN A 190 8.23 9.16 8.54
CA ASN A 190 8.87 7.98 9.08
C ASN A 190 8.72 7.88 10.61
N ALA A 191 8.85 9.01 11.32
CA ALA A 191 8.64 9.08 12.76
C ALA A 191 7.20 8.70 13.14
N LEU A 192 6.21 9.30 12.49
CA LEU A 192 4.80 9.00 12.73
C LEU A 192 4.47 7.52 12.44
N MET A 193 4.99 6.97 11.35
CA MET A 193 4.77 5.56 11.00
C MET A 193 5.42 4.61 12.00
N ASP A 194 6.66 4.90 12.47
CA ASP A 194 7.36 4.06 13.44
C ASP A 194 6.71 4.17 14.81
N TYR A 195 6.47 5.37 15.29
CA TYR A 195 5.83 5.61 16.58
C TYR A 195 4.43 4.99 16.64
N GLY A 196 3.65 5.16 15.57
CA GLY A 196 2.33 4.55 15.45
C GLY A 196 2.32 3.03 15.39
N SER A 197 3.38 2.40 14.87
CA SER A 197 3.46 0.94 14.79
C SER A 197 4.13 0.29 16.01
N LEU A 198 5.01 0.99 16.72
CA LEU A 198 5.81 0.45 17.81
C LEU A 198 5.31 0.89 19.20
N VAL A 199 4.80 2.11 19.32
CA VAL A 199 4.37 2.71 20.59
C VAL A 199 2.85 2.86 20.64
N LEU A 200 2.29 3.71 19.77
CA LEU A 200 0.85 3.97 19.74
C LEU A 200 0.11 2.96 18.86
N THR A 201 0.19 1.69 19.20
CA THR A 201 -0.55 0.64 18.47
C THR A 201 -2.07 0.81 18.64
N SER A 202 -2.87 0.17 17.78
CA SER A 202 -4.34 0.18 17.95
C SER A 202 -4.80 -0.45 19.27
N GLN A 203 -4.02 -1.38 19.80
CA GLN A 203 -4.29 -1.99 21.12
C GLN A 203 -3.99 -1.01 22.26
N ALA A 204 -2.89 -0.27 22.17
CA ALA A 204 -2.49 0.69 23.21
C ALA A 204 -3.42 1.91 23.26
N THR A 205 -3.89 2.38 22.11
CA THR A 205 -4.70 3.60 22.00
C THR A 205 -6.21 3.37 21.99
N GLY A 206 -6.67 2.14 21.72
CA GLY A 206 -8.08 1.87 21.41
C GLY A 206 -8.56 2.41 20.04
N ILE A 207 -7.71 3.15 19.31
CA ILE A 207 -8.05 3.73 18.00
C ILE A 207 -7.91 2.64 16.93
N ALA A 208 -9.04 2.04 16.57
CA ALA A 208 -9.07 0.97 15.57
C ALA A 208 -8.73 1.45 14.15
N ALA A 209 -8.18 0.56 13.34
CA ALA A 209 -8.05 0.79 11.91
C ALA A 209 -9.44 0.93 11.28
N LEU A 210 -9.56 1.81 10.27
CA LEU A 210 -10.83 2.05 9.55
C LEU A 210 -11.33 0.82 8.79
N THR A 211 -10.41 -0.09 8.42
CA THR A 211 -10.73 -1.33 7.73
C THR A 211 -10.14 -2.52 8.47
N ARG A 212 -10.91 -3.59 8.62
CA ARG A 212 -10.46 -4.85 9.22
C ARG A 212 -10.43 -5.94 8.16
N GLN A 213 -9.30 -6.59 8.02
CA GLN A 213 -9.18 -7.74 7.12
C GLN A 213 -9.80 -8.98 7.76
N SER A 214 -10.54 -9.76 6.96
CA SER A 214 -10.97 -11.10 7.35
C SER A 214 -9.75 -12.05 7.51
N PRO A 215 -9.86 -13.15 8.30
CA PRO A 215 -8.81 -14.16 8.37
C PRO A 215 -8.42 -14.66 6.98
N PHE A 216 -7.14 -15.00 6.80
CA PHE A 216 -6.62 -15.45 5.49
C PHE A 216 -7.01 -16.90 5.21
N ALA A 217 -6.96 -17.78 6.22
CA ALA A 217 -7.30 -19.19 6.08
C ALA A 217 -8.77 -19.36 5.65
N GLY A 218 -9.02 -20.18 4.62
CA GLY A 218 -10.34 -20.40 4.04
C GLY A 218 -10.91 -19.26 3.21
N SER A 219 -10.24 -18.10 3.17
CA SER A 219 -10.75 -16.92 2.48
C SER A 219 -10.67 -17.02 0.96
N HIS A 220 -11.50 -16.23 0.27
CA HIS A 220 -11.40 -16.06 -1.19
C HIS A 220 -9.99 -15.61 -1.64
N ARG A 221 -9.32 -14.78 -0.84
CA ARG A 221 -7.91 -14.36 -1.10
C ARG A 221 -6.94 -15.55 -1.11
N GLN A 222 -7.11 -16.52 -0.21
CA GLN A 222 -6.30 -17.73 -0.19
C GLN A 222 -6.52 -18.57 -1.44
N ARG A 223 -7.77 -18.75 -1.86
CA ARG A 223 -8.11 -19.51 -3.07
C ARG A 223 -7.53 -18.87 -4.32
N ARG A 224 -7.63 -17.54 -4.45
CA ARG A 224 -6.99 -16.79 -5.53
C ARG A 224 -5.47 -16.97 -5.56
N ALA A 225 -4.82 -16.88 -4.39
CA ALA A 225 -3.37 -17.07 -4.29
C ALA A 225 -2.95 -18.50 -4.68
N ARG A 226 -3.75 -19.51 -4.31
CA ARG A 226 -3.49 -20.92 -4.70
C ARG A 226 -3.65 -21.12 -6.20
N LEU A 227 -4.67 -20.55 -6.82
CA LEU A 227 -4.85 -20.66 -8.28
C LEU A 227 -3.72 -19.99 -9.06
N LEU A 228 -3.31 -18.78 -8.66
CA LEU A 228 -2.18 -18.10 -9.30
C LEU A 228 -0.87 -18.91 -9.17
N ARG A 229 -0.61 -19.48 -7.99
CA ARG A 229 0.56 -20.35 -7.80
C ARG A 229 0.49 -21.57 -8.70
N LEU A 230 -0.66 -22.25 -8.77
CA LEU A 230 -0.88 -23.38 -9.65
C LEU A 230 -0.55 -23.05 -11.12
N LEU A 231 -1.01 -21.88 -11.58
CA LEU A 231 -0.77 -21.43 -12.96
C LEU A 231 0.69 -21.05 -13.22
N LEU A 232 1.38 -20.48 -12.22
CA LEU A 232 2.82 -20.17 -12.31
C LEU A 232 3.69 -21.42 -12.34
N GLU A 233 3.32 -22.45 -11.57
CA GLU A 233 4.11 -23.69 -11.42
C GLU A 233 3.83 -24.70 -12.56
N HIS A 234 2.60 -24.76 -13.03
CA HIS A 234 2.14 -25.82 -13.94
C HIS A 234 1.56 -25.33 -15.27
N GLY A 235 1.57 -23.99 -15.50
CA GLY A 235 1.00 -23.41 -16.72
C GLY A 235 -0.52 -23.48 -16.79
N PRO A 236 -1.10 -23.42 -18.00
CA PRO A 236 -2.53 -23.46 -18.24
C PRO A 236 -3.21 -24.69 -17.62
N GLN A 237 -4.36 -24.48 -16.94
CA GLN A 237 -5.08 -25.55 -16.25
C GLN A 237 -6.50 -25.72 -16.79
N PRO A 238 -6.94 -26.98 -17.02
CA PRO A 238 -8.36 -27.25 -17.29
C PRO A 238 -9.20 -27.02 -16.05
N TRP A 239 -10.51 -26.76 -16.22
CA TRP A 239 -11.40 -26.48 -15.08
C TRP A 239 -11.43 -27.57 -14.02
N ALA A 240 -11.35 -28.84 -14.44
CA ALA A 240 -11.28 -29.97 -13.51
C ALA A 240 -9.99 -29.92 -12.65
N GLY A 241 -8.86 -29.53 -13.24
CA GLY A 241 -7.60 -29.35 -12.55
C GLY A 241 -7.65 -28.21 -11.52
N VAL A 242 -8.28 -27.08 -11.89
CA VAL A 242 -8.50 -25.96 -10.97
C VAL A 242 -9.37 -26.38 -9.78
N ALA A 243 -10.49 -27.04 -10.02
CA ALA A 243 -11.39 -27.51 -8.99
C ALA A 243 -10.70 -28.47 -8.02
N ALA A 244 -9.98 -29.46 -8.56
CA ALA A 244 -9.24 -30.44 -7.76
C ALA A 244 -8.14 -29.78 -6.90
N ALA A 245 -7.32 -28.90 -7.50
CA ALA A 245 -6.24 -28.22 -6.79
C ALA A 245 -6.73 -27.29 -5.68
N LEU A 246 -7.91 -26.69 -5.85
CA LEU A 246 -8.50 -25.81 -4.85
C LEU A 246 -9.38 -26.54 -3.83
N GLY A 247 -9.77 -27.80 -4.08
CA GLY A 247 -10.74 -28.55 -3.28
C GLY A 247 -12.13 -27.94 -3.35
N LEU A 248 -12.57 -27.54 -4.56
CA LEU A 248 -13.82 -26.84 -4.83
C LEU A 248 -14.67 -27.59 -5.88
N SER A 249 -15.93 -27.20 -6.00
CA SER A 249 -16.76 -27.55 -7.18
C SER A 249 -16.21 -26.85 -8.43
N LEU A 250 -16.58 -27.33 -9.63
CA LEU A 250 -16.22 -26.67 -10.90
C LEU A 250 -16.70 -25.22 -10.93
N ASP A 251 -17.93 -24.98 -10.48
CA ASP A 251 -18.55 -23.65 -10.47
C ASP A 251 -17.82 -22.69 -9.52
N ASP A 252 -17.45 -23.15 -8.33
CA ASP A 252 -16.71 -22.30 -7.38
C ASP A 252 -15.27 -22.06 -7.82
N GLY A 253 -14.64 -23.05 -8.47
CA GLY A 253 -13.35 -22.88 -9.12
C GLY A 253 -13.38 -21.80 -10.22
N ARG A 254 -14.44 -21.80 -11.04
CA ARG A 254 -14.68 -20.75 -12.06
C ARG A 254 -14.85 -19.37 -11.44
N LYS A 255 -15.68 -19.23 -10.39
CA LYS A 255 -15.85 -17.93 -9.69
C LYS A 255 -14.53 -17.36 -9.17
N VAL A 256 -13.61 -18.22 -8.71
CA VAL A 256 -12.27 -17.79 -8.30
C VAL A 256 -11.49 -17.28 -9.51
N ALA A 257 -11.51 -17.98 -10.63
CA ALA A 257 -10.85 -17.58 -11.86
C ALA A 257 -11.46 -16.29 -12.46
N ASP A 258 -12.80 -16.15 -12.47
CA ASP A 258 -13.50 -14.94 -12.90
C ASP A 258 -13.04 -13.72 -12.12
N SER A 259 -12.87 -13.87 -10.81
CA SER A 259 -12.36 -12.77 -9.97
C SER A 259 -10.90 -12.39 -10.26
N LEU A 260 -10.08 -13.34 -10.71
CA LEU A 260 -8.71 -13.07 -11.17
C LEU A 260 -8.70 -12.44 -12.57
N ALA A 261 -9.60 -12.87 -13.45
CA ALA A 261 -9.76 -12.30 -14.79
C ALA A 261 -10.23 -10.84 -14.71
N ALA A 262 -11.16 -10.53 -13.81
CA ALA A 262 -11.62 -9.15 -13.57
C ALA A 262 -10.47 -8.23 -13.10
N ASP A 263 -9.50 -8.77 -12.37
CA ASP A 263 -8.29 -8.05 -11.97
C ASP A 263 -7.19 -8.03 -13.05
N GLY A 264 -7.41 -8.70 -14.19
CA GLY A 264 -6.46 -8.76 -15.31
C GLY A 264 -5.27 -9.69 -15.09
N LEU A 265 -5.41 -10.69 -14.21
CA LEU A 265 -4.35 -11.63 -13.85
C LEU A 265 -4.37 -12.90 -14.70
N VAL A 266 -5.54 -13.30 -15.18
CA VAL A 266 -5.73 -14.52 -15.97
C VAL A 266 -6.62 -14.25 -17.18
N VAL A 267 -6.55 -15.14 -18.16
CA VAL A 267 -7.46 -15.22 -19.30
C VAL A 267 -8.23 -16.54 -19.20
N LEU A 268 -9.54 -16.47 -19.45
CA LEU A 268 -10.42 -17.62 -19.43
C LEU A 268 -10.65 -18.10 -20.87
N HIS A 269 -10.30 -19.33 -21.15
CA HIS A 269 -10.61 -20.01 -22.40
C HIS A 269 -11.72 -21.03 -22.12
N GLY A 270 -12.43 -21.49 -23.16
CA GLY A 270 -13.62 -22.36 -23.02
C GLY A 270 -13.42 -23.53 -22.04
N ASP A 271 -12.31 -24.26 -22.17
CA ASP A 271 -11.99 -25.45 -21.39
C ASP A 271 -10.93 -25.23 -20.28
N ARG A 272 -10.24 -24.08 -20.23
CA ARG A 272 -9.09 -23.83 -19.35
C ARG A 272 -8.92 -22.36 -18.95
N VAL A 273 -8.04 -22.16 -17.97
CA VAL A 273 -7.57 -20.84 -17.52
C VAL A 273 -6.06 -20.75 -17.67
N THR A 274 -5.55 -19.56 -18.09
CA THR A 274 -4.13 -19.24 -18.25
C THR A 274 -3.78 -17.96 -17.52
N LEU A 275 -2.51 -17.75 -17.20
CA LEU A 275 -2.04 -16.41 -16.84
C LEU A 275 -2.21 -15.47 -18.06
N ARG A 276 -2.41 -14.20 -17.79
CA ARG A 276 -2.35 -13.17 -18.83
C ARG A 276 -0.86 -12.90 -19.14
N ASP A 277 -0.55 -12.72 -20.39
CA ASP A 277 0.77 -12.30 -20.87
C ASP A 277 1.07 -10.82 -20.55
#